data_77ae141fe68fa3f73467b5db309ebb3b
#
_entry.id   77ae141fe68fa3f73467b5db309ebb3b
#
_cell.length_a   1.000
_cell.length_b   1.000
_cell.length_c   1.000
_cell.angle_alpha   90.00
_cell.angle_beta   90.00
_cell.angle_gamma   90.00
#
_symmetry.space_group_name_H-M   'P 1'
#
loop_
_entity.id
_entity.type
_entity.pdbx_description
1 polymer ?
#
loop_
_entity_poly.entity_id
_entity_poly.type
_entity_poly.pdbx_seq_one_letter_code
_entity_poly.pdbx_strand_id
1 'polypeptide(L)'
;MEKTKTSGADALMDSLRRHGVDTIFGYPGGAILPIYDAVHKAEDQGWLKHFLVRHEQGGTHAADGYARATGKVGVCFGTSGPGATNLVTGIATAQMDSVPLVVVTGQVPRPAIGTDAFQETDIFGITLPIVKHSWVVRNPADLAKVVAQAFIIASSGRPGPVLIDIPKDVGQELFEYVPVEPGTISPPGFQISLEPDSSAIAKALNLIDQSERPLLYVGGGVISSGAHESLKELAHLYNLPVTTTLMGKGAFSESDPLSVGMLGMHGTAYANFAVTECDLLVAIGARFDDRVTGKLDTFAPTAKVIHFEIDPAEISKNRVADVSILGDVSVSLRRMVDMAKKKKIITKTKDWLETIQKWKTNYPLFNPPKEGEIYPQEVLIGIRELSSNSFITTDVGQHQMWAAQYLLSGPRQWISSAGLGTMGYGMPAALGVQVALPKEQVICIAGDASILMNIQELGTISQYNLPVKIFIVNNRWQGMVRQWQESFYDERYSASDMLPGMPDFISLAKSFGIN
;
A
#
# COMPACT_ATOMS: atom_id res chain seq x y z
N MET A 1 16.61 34.61 29.02
CA MET A 1 16.98 33.71 27.93
C MET A 1 16.55 34.39 26.64
N GLU A 2 17.48 34.78 25.78
CA GLU A 2 17.15 35.26 24.46
C GLU A 2 16.43 34.14 23.72
N LYS A 3 15.20 34.39 23.25
CA LYS A 3 14.44 33.44 22.48
C LYS A 3 15.12 33.30 21.12
N THR A 4 15.70 32.14 20.85
CA THR A 4 16.40 31.86 19.58
C THR A 4 15.38 31.81 18.46
N LYS A 5 15.55 32.70 17.48
CA LYS A 5 14.73 32.67 16.27
C LYS A 5 15.19 31.53 15.35
N THR A 6 14.24 30.80 14.80
CA THR A 6 14.46 29.66 13.91
C THR A 6 13.78 29.94 12.56
N SER A 7 14.36 29.49 11.46
CA SER A 7 13.70 29.57 10.16
C SER A 7 12.53 28.58 10.04
N GLY A 8 11.56 28.87 9.18
CA GLY A 8 10.48 27.93 8.89
C GLY A 8 11.00 26.57 8.42
N ALA A 9 12.06 26.57 7.61
CA ALA A 9 12.69 25.34 7.13
C ALA A 9 13.33 24.51 8.27
N ASP A 10 14.08 25.15 9.16
CA ASP A 10 14.68 24.46 10.31
C ASP A 10 13.61 23.96 11.29
N ALA A 11 12.52 24.71 11.47
CA ALA A 11 11.37 24.30 12.30
C ALA A 11 10.63 23.08 11.69
N LEU A 12 10.49 23.02 10.37
CA LEU A 12 9.97 21.84 9.68
C LEU A 12 10.83 20.61 9.95
N MET A 13 12.16 20.74 9.79
CA MET A 13 13.09 19.63 9.97
C MET A 13 13.14 19.14 11.42
N ASP A 14 13.13 20.04 12.41
CA ASP A 14 13.01 19.66 13.82
C ASP A 14 11.68 18.94 14.11
N SER A 15 10.59 19.43 13.55
CA SER A 15 9.27 18.79 13.69
C SER A 15 9.25 17.38 13.11
N LEU A 16 9.82 17.16 11.91
CA LEU A 16 9.94 15.83 11.28
C LEU A 16 10.79 14.89 12.13
N ARG A 17 11.93 15.37 12.65
CA ARG A 17 12.82 14.60 13.54
C ARG A 17 12.09 14.12 14.80
N ARG A 18 11.29 15.00 15.43
CA ARG A 18 10.48 14.64 16.62
C ARG A 18 9.46 13.55 16.32
N HIS A 19 8.95 13.48 15.09
CA HIS A 19 8.04 12.41 14.63
C HIS A 19 8.77 11.15 14.14
N GLY A 20 10.08 11.05 14.39
CA GLY A 20 10.89 9.87 14.09
C GLY A 20 11.22 9.68 12.61
N VAL A 21 11.16 10.76 11.82
CA VAL A 21 11.60 10.74 10.42
C VAL A 21 13.12 10.72 10.39
N ASP A 22 13.66 9.69 9.75
CA ASP A 22 15.09 9.49 9.53
C ASP A 22 15.44 9.37 8.04
N THR A 23 14.41 9.31 7.20
CA THR A 23 14.52 9.05 5.75
C THR A 23 13.52 9.89 4.97
N ILE A 24 13.98 10.54 3.91
CA ILE A 24 13.15 11.34 2.99
C ILE A 24 13.52 10.98 1.55
N PHE A 25 12.51 10.87 0.69
CA PHE A 25 12.66 10.77 -0.76
C PHE A 25 12.26 12.08 -1.40
N GLY A 26 13.01 12.59 -2.37
CA GLY A 26 12.61 13.85 -2.98
C GLY A 26 13.46 14.33 -4.11
N TYR A 27 13.00 15.41 -4.74
CA TYR A 27 13.70 16.10 -5.82
C TYR A 27 13.72 17.62 -5.55
N PRO A 28 14.90 18.28 -5.56
CA PRO A 28 15.00 19.70 -5.28
C PRO A 28 14.48 20.57 -6.43
N GLY A 29 14.12 21.83 -6.11
CA GLY A 29 13.74 22.83 -7.09
C GLY A 29 13.63 24.20 -6.44
N GLY A 30 13.44 25.25 -7.23
CA GLY A 30 13.58 26.64 -6.81
C GLY A 30 12.77 27.08 -5.61
N ALA A 31 11.52 26.61 -5.48
CA ALA A 31 10.63 27.01 -4.39
C ALA A 31 10.96 26.27 -3.07
N ILE A 32 11.46 25.04 -3.14
CA ILE A 32 11.75 24.24 -1.94
C ILE A 32 13.21 24.39 -1.45
N LEU A 33 14.06 25.18 -2.11
CA LEU A 33 15.47 25.35 -1.73
C LEU A 33 15.71 25.71 -0.26
N PRO A 34 14.93 26.60 0.39
CA PRO A 34 15.13 26.87 1.81
C PRO A 34 15.00 25.61 2.67
N ILE A 35 14.07 24.71 2.32
CA ILE A 35 13.88 23.42 3.02
C ILE A 35 15.06 22.49 2.71
N TYR A 36 15.54 22.44 1.46
CA TYR A 36 16.71 21.62 1.10
C TYR A 36 18.02 22.07 1.75
N ASP A 37 18.18 23.39 2.06
CA ASP A 37 19.29 23.87 2.88
C ASP A 37 19.22 23.31 4.32
N ALA A 38 18.00 23.21 4.88
CA ALA A 38 17.80 22.59 6.19
C ALA A 38 17.95 21.05 6.12
N VAL A 39 17.58 20.40 5.01
CA VAL A 39 17.87 18.96 4.75
C VAL A 39 19.38 18.71 4.78
N HIS A 40 20.17 19.52 4.05
CA HIS A 40 21.64 19.38 4.04
C HIS A 40 22.24 19.48 5.45
N LYS A 41 21.80 20.45 6.26
CA LYS A 41 22.22 20.57 7.66
C LYS A 41 21.85 19.31 8.48
N ALA A 42 20.68 18.72 8.25
CA ALA A 42 20.23 17.52 8.93
C ALA A 42 21.05 16.28 8.55
N GLU A 43 21.44 16.16 7.27
CA GLU A 43 22.35 15.12 6.77
C GLU A 43 23.76 15.28 7.38
N ASP A 44 24.32 16.49 7.40
CA ASP A 44 25.62 16.78 8.01
C ASP A 44 25.64 16.45 9.52
N GLN A 45 24.51 16.63 10.21
CA GLN A 45 24.31 16.21 11.59
C GLN A 45 24.11 14.70 11.76
N GLY A 46 23.96 13.94 10.67
CA GLY A 46 23.88 12.49 10.64
C GLY A 46 22.58 11.86 11.13
N TRP A 47 21.50 12.65 11.33
CA TRP A 47 20.23 12.10 11.79
C TRP A 47 19.22 11.83 10.65
N LEU A 48 19.43 12.41 9.48
CA LEU A 48 18.58 12.27 8.30
C LEU A 48 19.37 11.64 7.15
N LYS A 49 18.67 10.87 6.32
CA LYS A 49 19.12 10.43 4.99
C LYS A 49 18.14 10.90 3.95
N HIS A 50 18.63 11.66 2.98
CA HIS A 50 17.84 12.05 1.82
C HIS A 50 18.22 11.18 0.61
N PHE A 51 17.21 10.65 -0.07
CA PHE A 51 17.38 9.87 -1.30
C PHE A 51 16.90 10.69 -2.48
N LEU A 52 17.86 11.13 -3.31
CA LEU A 52 17.56 11.87 -4.53
C LEU A 52 17.00 10.93 -5.60
N VAL A 53 15.71 11.02 -5.82
CA VAL A 53 15.02 10.32 -6.91
C VAL A 53 15.24 10.98 -8.26
N ARG A 54 14.79 10.38 -9.35
CA ARG A 54 14.92 10.95 -10.71
C ARG A 54 13.61 11.56 -11.20
N HIS A 55 12.53 11.26 -10.49
CA HIS A 55 11.19 11.80 -10.76
C HIS A 55 10.37 11.76 -9.47
N GLU A 56 9.56 12.79 -9.21
CA GLU A 56 8.82 12.90 -7.94
C GLU A 56 7.79 11.76 -7.77
N GLN A 57 7.21 11.26 -8.85
CA GLN A 57 6.36 10.06 -8.82
C GLN A 57 7.13 8.86 -8.24
N GLY A 58 8.37 8.64 -8.70
CA GLY A 58 9.26 7.61 -8.15
C GLY A 58 9.54 7.83 -6.67
N GLY A 59 9.74 9.08 -6.25
CA GLY A 59 9.91 9.46 -4.84
C GLY A 59 8.70 9.12 -3.97
N THR A 60 7.50 9.39 -4.47
CA THR A 60 6.26 9.06 -3.74
C THR A 60 6.06 7.55 -3.63
N HIS A 61 6.34 6.79 -4.70
CA HIS A 61 6.26 5.32 -4.66
C HIS A 61 7.35 4.71 -3.76
N ALA A 62 8.54 5.31 -3.69
CA ALA A 62 9.57 4.88 -2.75
C ALA A 62 9.14 5.12 -1.28
N ALA A 63 8.55 6.29 -0.98
CA ALA A 63 7.98 6.57 0.32
C ALA A 63 6.82 5.60 0.67
N ASP A 64 6.00 5.20 -0.31
CA ASP A 64 4.95 4.20 -0.17
C ASP A 64 5.54 2.82 0.18
N GLY A 65 6.53 2.35 -0.59
CA GLY A 65 7.23 1.08 -0.31
C GLY A 65 7.87 1.07 1.09
N TYR A 66 8.52 2.17 1.47
CA TYR A 66 9.08 2.37 2.83
C TYR A 66 7.99 2.23 3.91
N ALA A 67 6.86 2.91 3.72
CA ALA A 67 5.77 2.89 4.69
C ALA A 67 5.15 1.51 4.86
N ARG A 68 4.89 0.79 3.76
CA ARG A 68 4.32 -0.57 3.81
C ARG A 68 5.24 -1.57 4.49
N ALA A 69 6.53 -1.54 4.16
CA ALA A 69 7.51 -2.47 4.73
C ALA A 69 7.74 -2.22 6.23
N THR A 70 7.80 -0.96 6.66
CA THR A 70 8.12 -0.60 8.04
C THR A 70 6.92 -0.40 8.95
N GLY A 71 5.75 -0.07 8.41
CA GLY A 71 4.59 0.41 9.16
C GLY A 71 4.72 1.85 9.66
N LYS A 72 5.79 2.57 9.30
CA LYS A 72 5.99 3.99 9.60
C LYS A 72 5.32 4.85 8.52
N VAL A 73 5.21 6.15 8.79
CA VAL A 73 4.77 7.13 7.78
C VAL A 73 5.92 7.39 6.81
N GLY A 74 5.66 7.26 5.52
CA GLY A 74 6.62 7.62 4.46
C GLY A 74 6.62 9.13 4.21
N VAL A 75 7.79 9.70 3.89
CA VAL A 75 7.93 11.15 3.65
C VAL A 75 8.54 11.40 2.28
N CYS A 76 7.87 12.25 1.47
CA CYS A 76 8.33 12.64 0.15
C CYS A 76 8.30 14.16 -0.03
N PHE A 77 9.33 14.72 -0.66
CA PHE A 77 9.46 16.15 -0.94
C PHE A 77 9.43 16.43 -2.44
N GLY A 78 8.75 17.52 -2.84
CA GLY A 78 8.75 18.04 -4.20
C GLY A 78 8.70 19.56 -4.23
N THR A 79 9.21 20.15 -5.31
CA THR A 79 9.12 21.59 -5.51
C THR A 79 7.73 22.01 -6.02
N SER A 80 7.50 23.30 -6.20
CA SER A 80 6.25 23.84 -6.79
C SER A 80 6.08 23.45 -8.26
N GLY A 81 4.92 23.75 -8.81
CA GLY A 81 4.61 23.55 -10.23
C GLY A 81 4.75 22.09 -10.66
N PRO A 82 5.62 21.79 -11.65
CA PRO A 82 5.76 20.43 -12.18
C PRO A 82 6.24 19.42 -11.13
N GLY A 83 7.07 19.83 -10.15
CA GLY A 83 7.47 18.95 -9.06
C GLY A 83 6.29 18.50 -8.20
N ALA A 84 5.40 19.43 -7.86
CA ALA A 84 4.18 19.14 -7.12
C ALA A 84 3.20 18.27 -7.93
N THR A 85 2.98 18.60 -9.20
CA THR A 85 2.05 17.82 -10.05
C THR A 85 2.55 16.42 -10.34
N ASN A 86 3.86 16.20 -10.41
CA ASN A 86 4.45 14.86 -10.57
C ASN A 86 4.22 13.94 -9.36
N LEU A 87 3.90 14.46 -8.18
CA LEU A 87 3.57 13.66 -6.99
C LEU A 87 2.16 13.05 -7.04
N VAL A 88 1.26 13.61 -7.86
CA VAL A 88 -0.19 13.33 -7.83
C VAL A 88 -0.51 11.85 -8.01
N THR A 89 0.10 11.17 -8.98
CA THR A 89 -0.12 9.73 -9.21
C THR A 89 0.27 8.91 -7.98
N GLY A 90 1.41 9.21 -7.37
CA GLY A 90 1.86 8.49 -6.17
C GLY A 90 0.97 8.76 -4.95
N ILE A 91 0.50 9.99 -4.77
CA ILE A 91 -0.46 10.37 -3.72
C ILE A 91 -1.78 9.59 -3.92
N ALA A 92 -2.31 9.56 -5.15
CA ALA A 92 -3.54 8.83 -5.46
C ALA A 92 -3.39 7.31 -5.23
N THR A 93 -2.21 6.73 -5.55
CA THR A 93 -1.88 5.33 -5.27
C THR A 93 -1.95 5.05 -3.76
N ALA A 94 -1.31 5.88 -2.95
CA ALA A 94 -1.30 5.75 -1.50
C ALA A 94 -2.71 5.91 -0.89
N GLN A 95 -3.52 6.83 -1.42
CA GLN A 95 -4.91 7.03 -0.97
C GLN A 95 -5.77 5.80 -1.25
N MET A 96 -5.68 5.24 -2.44
CA MET A 96 -6.46 4.06 -2.83
C MET A 96 -6.10 2.81 -2.04
N ASP A 97 -4.82 2.67 -1.67
CA ASP A 97 -4.29 1.52 -0.95
C ASP A 97 -4.12 1.75 0.57
N SER A 98 -4.57 2.91 1.07
CA SER A 98 -4.56 3.24 2.51
C SER A 98 -3.14 3.24 3.11
N VAL A 99 -2.19 3.91 2.43
CA VAL A 99 -0.79 4.00 2.86
C VAL A 99 -0.51 5.37 3.50
N PRO A 100 0.04 5.42 4.73
CA PRO A 100 0.30 6.67 5.41
C PRO A 100 1.51 7.39 4.81
N LEU A 101 1.29 8.54 4.17
CA LEU A 101 2.34 9.40 3.64
C LEU A 101 2.18 10.84 4.14
N VAL A 102 3.30 11.50 4.38
CA VAL A 102 3.38 12.96 4.52
C VAL A 102 4.17 13.50 3.32
N VAL A 103 3.47 14.21 2.46
CA VAL A 103 4.05 14.83 1.25
C VAL A 103 4.23 16.32 1.52
N VAL A 104 5.45 16.81 1.33
CA VAL A 104 5.79 18.24 1.52
C VAL A 104 6.12 18.84 0.17
N THR A 105 5.41 19.91 -0.22
CA THR A 105 5.68 20.68 -1.42
C THR A 105 6.19 22.07 -1.09
N GLY A 106 7.12 22.56 -1.90
CA GLY A 106 7.41 23.98 -1.92
C GLY A 106 6.38 24.72 -2.75
N GLN A 107 6.11 25.97 -2.41
CA GLN A 107 5.21 26.86 -3.15
C GLN A 107 5.90 28.18 -3.46
N VAL A 108 5.41 28.92 -4.45
CA VAL A 108 5.84 30.30 -4.71
C VAL A 108 5.65 31.17 -3.47
N PRO A 109 6.40 32.29 -3.30
CA PRO A 109 6.22 33.16 -2.14
C PRO A 109 4.77 33.64 -1.99
N ARG A 110 4.30 33.82 -0.75
CA ARG A 110 2.91 34.21 -0.42
C ARG A 110 2.34 35.35 -1.30
N PRO A 111 3.09 36.44 -1.62
CA PRO A 111 2.55 37.49 -2.48
C PRO A 111 2.36 37.07 -3.95
N ALA A 112 2.99 35.99 -4.39
CA ALA A 112 2.91 35.48 -5.76
C ALA A 112 1.81 34.44 -5.96
N ILE A 113 1.21 33.92 -4.88
CA ILE A 113 0.12 32.94 -4.97
C ILE A 113 -1.11 33.60 -5.60
N GLY A 114 -1.64 33.01 -6.67
CA GLY A 114 -2.80 33.48 -7.42
C GLY A 114 -2.48 34.54 -8.49
N THR A 115 -1.19 34.66 -8.86
CA THR A 115 -0.74 35.63 -9.88
C THR A 115 -0.23 34.98 -11.17
N ASP A 116 -0.39 33.66 -11.32
CA ASP A 116 0.21 32.88 -12.41
C ASP A 116 1.74 32.98 -12.45
N ALA A 117 2.36 33.03 -11.28
CA ALA A 117 3.81 33.13 -11.17
C ALA A 117 4.51 31.88 -11.73
N PHE A 118 5.79 32.06 -12.14
CA PHE A 118 6.57 30.93 -12.66
C PHE A 118 6.60 29.74 -11.72
N GLN A 119 6.18 28.57 -12.22
CA GLN A 119 6.04 27.32 -11.47
C GLN A 119 5.02 27.40 -10.31
N GLU A 120 4.05 28.28 -10.37
CA GLU A 120 2.89 28.23 -9.48
C GLU A 120 1.94 27.10 -9.90
N THR A 121 1.40 26.40 -8.92
CA THR A 121 0.32 25.42 -9.12
C THR A 121 -0.48 25.31 -7.84
N ASP A 122 -1.80 25.30 -7.95
CA ASP A 122 -2.70 25.03 -6.82
C ASP A 122 -2.70 23.51 -6.49
N ILE A 123 -1.58 23.05 -5.93
CA ILE A 123 -1.46 21.63 -5.54
C ILE A 123 -2.45 21.26 -4.43
N PHE A 124 -2.83 22.22 -3.58
CA PHE A 124 -3.86 22.02 -2.57
C PHE A 124 -5.19 21.64 -3.23
N GLY A 125 -5.67 22.41 -4.20
CA GLY A 125 -6.90 22.11 -4.92
C GLY A 125 -6.83 20.81 -5.74
N ILE A 126 -5.71 20.56 -6.41
CA ILE A 126 -5.49 19.33 -7.20
C ILE A 126 -5.56 18.07 -6.33
N THR A 127 -5.02 18.11 -5.12
CA THR A 127 -4.91 16.93 -4.26
C THR A 127 -6.11 16.71 -3.33
N LEU A 128 -7.02 17.66 -3.17
CA LEU A 128 -8.19 17.54 -2.28
C LEU A 128 -8.92 16.20 -2.35
N PRO A 129 -9.22 15.62 -3.53
CA PRO A 129 -9.96 14.36 -3.64
C PRO A 129 -9.11 13.11 -3.37
N ILE A 130 -7.79 13.24 -3.26
CA ILE A 130 -6.85 12.12 -3.18
C ILE A 130 -5.95 12.15 -1.93
N VAL A 131 -6.26 13.01 -0.95
CA VAL A 131 -5.58 13.08 0.35
C VAL A 131 -6.58 13.05 1.49
N LYS A 132 -6.15 12.64 2.66
CA LYS A 132 -6.97 12.74 3.87
C LYS A 132 -7.11 14.19 4.34
N HIS A 133 -6.06 14.98 4.17
CA HIS A 133 -6.03 16.41 4.45
C HIS A 133 -4.86 17.10 3.75
N SER A 134 -4.99 18.40 3.52
CA SER A 134 -3.92 19.22 2.97
C SER A 134 -3.89 20.60 3.66
N TRP A 135 -2.70 21.20 3.69
CA TRP A 135 -2.48 22.55 4.23
C TRP A 135 -1.64 23.39 3.28
N VAL A 136 -1.96 24.67 3.18
CA VAL A 136 -1.04 25.72 2.71
C VAL A 136 -0.60 26.49 3.93
N VAL A 137 0.66 26.35 4.33
CA VAL A 137 1.19 26.95 5.55
C VAL A 137 1.55 28.40 5.29
N ARG A 138 0.70 29.32 5.70
CA ARG A 138 0.90 30.78 5.47
C ARG A 138 1.64 31.49 6.62
N ASN A 139 1.71 30.90 7.80
CA ASN A 139 2.41 31.43 8.97
C ASN A 139 3.43 30.39 9.47
N PRO A 140 4.72 30.69 9.57
CA PRO A 140 5.73 29.74 10.02
C PRO A 140 5.47 29.25 11.46
N ALA A 141 4.79 30.02 12.29
CA ALA A 141 4.43 29.59 13.66
C ALA A 141 3.46 28.39 13.70
N ASP A 142 2.74 28.11 12.60
CA ASP A 142 1.84 26.97 12.53
C ASP A 142 2.54 25.66 12.13
N LEU A 143 3.78 25.70 11.63
CA LEU A 143 4.49 24.54 11.07
C LEU A 143 4.53 23.35 12.03
N ALA A 144 4.96 23.54 13.27
CA ALA A 144 5.06 22.45 14.25
C ALA A 144 3.70 21.77 14.48
N LYS A 145 2.64 22.55 14.59
CA LYS A 145 1.28 22.06 14.79
C LYS A 145 0.77 21.31 13.53
N VAL A 146 1.01 21.88 12.35
CA VAL A 146 0.61 21.26 11.07
C VAL A 146 1.32 19.93 10.87
N VAL A 147 2.63 19.85 11.11
CA VAL A 147 3.38 18.58 11.01
C VAL A 147 2.82 17.56 11.99
N ALA A 148 2.60 17.92 13.24
CA ALA A 148 2.04 16.99 14.23
C ALA A 148 0.65 16.50 13.85
N GLN A 149 -0.23 17.38 13.33
CA GLN A 149 -1.53 17.00 12.79
C GLN A 149 -1.41 16.07 11.57
N ALA A 150 -0.46 16.35 10.67
CA ALA A 150 -0.21 15.56 9.47
C ALA A 150 0.13 14.11 9.80
N PHE A 151 1.04 13.87 10.75
CA PHE A 151 1.38 12.51 11.18
C PHE A 151 0.21 11.78 11.84
N ILE A 152 -0.56 12.47 12.69
CA ILE A 152 -1.76 11.89 13.31
C ILE A 152 -2.78 11.50 12.23
N ILE A 153 -3.11 12.42 11.32
CA ILE A 153 -4.14 12.18 10.29
C ILE A 153 -3.69 11.10 9.32
N ALA A 154 -2.42 11.12 8.87
CA ALA A 154 -1.91 10.11 7.93
C ALA A 154 -1.97 8.69 8.48
N SER A 155 -1.63 8.49 9.78
CA SER A 155 -1.47 7.17 10.38
C SER A 155 -2.71 6.64 11.10
N SER A 156 -3.70 7.49 11.41
CA SER A 156 -4.83 7.10 12.26
C SER A 156 -6.10 6.79 11.46
N GLY A 157 -6.97 5.96 12.02
CA GLY A 157 -8.16 5.46 11.33
C GLY A 157 -7.75 4.64 10.11
N ARG A 158 -8.44 4.80 8.97
CA ARG A 158 -7.94 4.32 7.70
C ARG A 158 -6.72 5.16 7.31
N PRO A 159 -5.50 4.60 7.23
CA PRO A 159 -4.31 5.36 6.87
C PRO A 159 -4.42 5.97 5.46
N GLY A 160 -3.64 7.00 5.20
CA GLY A 160 -3.62 7.62 3.88
C GLY A 160 -2.68 8.83 3.80
N PRO A 161 -2.49 9.40 2.60
CA PRO A 161 -1.60 10.52 2.38
C PRO A 161 -2.20 11.83 2.89
N VAL A 162 -1.30 12.74 3.29
CA VAL A 162 -1.57 14.14 3.57
C VAL A 162 -0.55 15.02 2.86
N LEU A 163 -0.92 16.27 2.57
CA LEU A 163 -0.04 17.22 1.88
C LEU A 163 0.18 18.48 2.73
N ILE A 164 1.44 18.93 2.80
CA ILE A 164 1.84 20.19 3.42
C ILE A 164 2.53 21.05 2.37
N ASP A 165 1.86 22.10 1.90
CA ASP A 165 2.38 23.04 0.91
C ASP A 165 2.96 24.27 1.61
N ILE A 166 4.25 24.56 1.38
CA ILE A 166 5.01 25.56 2.13
C ILE A 166 5.54 26.65 1.18
N PRO A 167 5.00 27.88 1.24
CA PRO A 167 5.54 29.00 0.49
C PRO A 167 7.01 29.27 0.82
N LYS A 168 7.80 29.60 -0.22
CA LYS A 168 9.25 29.77 -0.11
C LYS A 168 9.66 30.77 0.96
N ASP A 169 8.95 31.90 1.06
CA ASP A 169 9.21 32.94 2.05
C ASP A 169 8.85 32.49 3.48
N VAL A 170 7.87 31.59 3.67
CA VAL A 170 7.57 30.96 4.96
C VAL A 170 8.73 30.08 5.41
N GLY A 171 9.34 29.31 4.49
CA GLY A 171 10.54 28.53 4.79
C GLY A 171 11.74 29.38 5.23
N GLN A 172 11.84 30.62 4.76
CA GLN A 172 12.93 31.55 5.05
C GLN A 172 12.68 32.42 6.28
N GLU A 173 11.43 32.67 6.65
CA GLU A 173 11.05 33.58 7.71
C GLU A 173 11.57 33.13 9.07
N LEU A 174 12.19 34.08 9.80
CA LEU A 174 12.67 33.84 11.15
C LEU A 174 11.61 34.20 12.18
N PHE A 175 11.27 33.23 13.03
CA PHE A 175 10.22 33.38 14.04
C PHE A 175 10.61 32.70 15.37
N GLU A 176 9.84 32.98 16.42
CA GLU A 176 9.95 32.30 17.69
C GLU A 176 9.32 30.89 17.58
N TYR A 177 10.15 29.88 17.43
CA TYR A 177 9.72 28.50 17.27
C TYR A 177 9.35 27.85 18.60
N VAL A 178 8.15 27.24 18.64
CA VAL A 178 7.70 26.42 19.76
C VAL A 178 7.45 25.00 19.23
N PRO A 179 8.26 24.02 19.64
CA PRO A 179 8.08 22.65 19.19
C PRO A 179 6.78 22.03 19.73
N VAL A 180 6.23 21.10 18.96
CA VAL A 180 5.07 20.29 19.36
C VAL A 180 5.51 18.83 19.43
N GLU A 181 5.37 18.23 20.62
CA GLU A 181 5.72 16.83 20.80
C GLU A 181 4.63 15.90 20.24
N PRO A 182 5.00 14.72 19.68
CA PRO A 182 4.05 13.72 19.22
C PRO A 182 3.04 13.34 20.32
N GLY A 183 1.77 13.25 19.94
CA GLY A 183 0.70 12.85 20.87
C GLY A 183 0.20 13.93 21.84
N THR A 184 0.77 15.16 21.80
CA THR A 184 0.33 16.25 22.70
C THR A 184 -0.82 17.07 22.15
N ILE A 185 -1.16 16.90 20.87
CA ILE A 185 -2.29 17.59 20.24
C ILE A 185 -3.32 16.61 19.70
N SER A 186 -4.56 17.07 19.60
CA SER A 186 -5.64 16.35 18.93
C SER A 186 -6.19 17.25 17.83
N PRO A 187 -6.22 16.82 16.55
CA PRO A 187 -6.82 17.61 15.50
C PRO A 187 -8.31 17.83 15.77
N PRO A 188 -8.84 19.05 15.61
CA PRO A 188 -10.25 19.34 15.87
C PRO A 188 -11.18 18.46 15.01
N GLY A 189 -12.20 17.86 15.62
CA GLY A 189 -13.16 17.01 14.94
C GLY A 189 -12.64 15.64 14.50
N PHE A 190 -11.37 15.34 14.74
CA PHE A 190 -10.77 14.06 14.38
C PHE A 190 -10.83 13.10 15.57
N GLN A 191 -11.86 12.27 15.60
CA GLN A 191 -12.04 11.24 16.62
C GLN A 191 -12.06 9.87 15.97
N ILE A 192 -11.25 8.95 16.50
CA ILE A 192 -11.18 7.58 16.04
C ILE A 192 -11.58 6.68 17.19
N SER A 193 -12.63 5.90 17.00
CA SER A 193 -12.96 4.82 17.90
C SER A 193 -12.14 3.59 17.49
N LEU A 194 -11.17 3.22 18.34
CA LEU A 194 -10.41 1.98 18.15
C LEU A 194 -11.10 0.79 18.81
N GLU A 195 -12.00 1.04 19.75
CA GLU A 195 -12.65 0.03 20.58
C GLU A 195 -13.95 -0.47 19.92
N PRO A 196 -14.04 -1.76 19.62
CA PRO A 196 -15.24 -2.35 19.04
C PRO A 196 -16.34 -2.51 20.09
N ASP A 197 -17.60 -2.51 19.65
CA ASP A 197 -18.74 -2.88 20.49
C ASP A 197 -18.69 -4.39 20.83
N SER A 198 -18.62 -4.69 22.12
CA SER A 198 -18.63 -6.06 22.62
C SER A 198 -19.89 -6.84 22.28
N SER A 199 -21.04 -6.16 22.12
CA SER A 199 -22.30 -6.80 21.71
C SER A 199 -22.25 -7.24 20.25
N ALA A 200 -21.62 -6.45 19.39
CA ALA A 200 -21.38 -6.81 17.98
C ALA A 200 -20.45 -8.02 17.87
N ILE A 201 -19.37 -8.07 18.66
CA ILE A 201 -18.48 -9.24 18.71
C ILE A 201 -19.23 -10.49 19.17
N ALA A 202 -20.08 -10.39 20.20
CA ALA A 202 -20.88 -11.52 20.67
C ALA A 202 -21.85 -12.03 19.60
N LYS A 203 -22.50 -11.12 18.85
CA LYS A 203 -23.36 -11.48 17.71
C LYS A 203 -22.56 -12.17 16.60
N ALA A 204 -21.37 -11.66 16.26
CA ALA A 204 -20.50 -12.26 15.27
C ALA A 204 -20.08 -13.69 15.67
N LEU A 205 -19.66 -13.91 16.91
CA LEU A 205 -19.35 -15.24 17.42
C LEU A 205 -20.54 -16.20 17.35
N ASN A 206 -21.74 -15.74 17.63
CA ASN A 206 -22.95 -16.55 17.51
C ASN A 206 -23.24 -16.95 16.05
N LEU A 207 -22.98 -16.07 15.08
CA LEU A 207 -23.11 -16.40 13.66
C LEU A 207 -22.09 -17.46 13.24
N ILE A 208 -20.84 -17.35 13.72
CA ILE A 208 -19.79 -18.35 13.44
C ILE A 208 -20.17 -19.72 14.03
N ASP A 209 -20.67 -19.77 15.26
CA ASP A 209 -21.10 -21.02 15.89
C ASP A 209 -22.26 -21.74 15.14
N GLN A 210 -23.10 -20.97 14.44
CA GLN A 210 -24.25 -21.47 13.68
C GLN A 210 -23.89 -21.90 12.26
N SER A 211 -22.85 -21.32 11.68
CA SER A 211 -22.44 -21.51 10.29
C SER A 211 -21.86 -22.92 10.05
N GLU A 212 -22.17 -23.49 8.90
CA GLU A 212 -21.62 -24.78 8.42
C GLU A 212 -20.54 -24.56 7.35
N ARG A 213 -20.62 -23.44 6.62
CA ARG A 213 -19.70 -23.08 5.54
C ARG A 213 -19.15 -21.67 5.70
N PRO A 214 -18.54 -21.34 6.84
CA PRO A 214 -17.95 -20.03 7.06
C PRO A 214 -16.68 -19.85 6.20
N LEU A 215 -16.39 -18.58 5.84
CA LEU A 215 -15.18 -18.20 5.14
C LEU A 215 -14.66 -16.87 5.69
N LEU A 216 -13.39 -16.82 6.08
CA LEU A 216 -12.70 -15.56 6.39
C LEU A 216 -12.20 -14.91 5.09
N TYR A 217 -12.64 -13.69 4.83
CA TYR A 217 -12.26 -12.85 3.71
C TYR A 217 -11.38 -11.70 4.20
N VAL A 218 -10.06 -11.81 3.97
CA VAL A 218 -9.03 -11.02 4.63
C VAL A 218 -8.44 -9.98 3.69
N GLY A 219 -8.51 -8.72 4.08
CA GLY A 219 -7.95 -7.59 3.34
C GLY A 219 -6.70 -6.98 3.97
N GLY A 220 -6.22 -5.89 3.35
CA GLY A 220 -5.03 -5.15 3.77
C GLY A 220 -5.10 -4.56 5.18
N GLY A 221 -6.30 -4.35 5.72
CA GLY A 221 -6.49 -3.86 7.08
C GLY A 221 -5.87 -4.75 8.16
N VAL A 222 -5.79 -6.07 7.92
CA VAL A 222 -5.12 -7.01 8.84
C VAL A 222 -3.61 -6.78 8.85
N ILE A 223 -3.01 -6.48 7.69
CA ILE A 223 -1.58 -6.16 7.59
C ILE A 223 -1.27 -4.82 8.27
N SER A 224 -2.05 -3.79 7.95
CA SER A 224 -1.81 -2.44 8.48
C SER A 224 -1.97 -2.36 9.99
N SER A 225 -2.94 -3.06 10.57
CA SER A 225 -3.18 -3.13 12.02
C SER A 225 -2.26 -4.12 12.76
N GLY A 226 -1.48 -4.97 12.05
CA GLY A 226 -0.66 -6.01 12.66
C GLY A 226 -1.47 -7.16 13.29
N ALA A 227 -2.68 -7.44 12.81
CA ALA A 227 -3.62 -8.37 13.41
C ALA A 227 -3.44 -9.84 12.99
N HIS A 228 -2.36 -10.18 12.26
CA HIS A 228 -2.16 -11.48 11.63
C HIS A 228 -2.11 -12.65 12.64
N GLU A 229 -1.52 -12.48 13.84
CA GLU A 229 -1.48 -13.52 14.86
C GLU A 229 -2.88 -13.80 15.44
N SER A 230 -3.66 -12.76 15.74
CA SER A 230 -5.03 -12.92 16.22
C SER A 230 -5.95 -13.52 15.15
N LEU A 231 -5.72 -13.19 13.87
CA LEU A 231 -6.41 -13.81 12.74
C LEU A 231 -6.10 -15.31 12.68
N LYS A 232 -4.82 -15.67 12.73
CA LYS A 232 -4.37 -17.07 12.74
C LYS A 232 -4.99 -17.85 13.89
N GLU A 233 -4.96 -17.29 15.09
CA GLU A 233 -5.55 -17.91 16.27
C GLU A 233 -7.06 -18.12 16.12
N LEU A 234 -7.81 -17.13 15.63
CA LEU A 234 -9.25 -17.26 15.37
C LEU A 234 -9.54 -18.36 14.34
N ALA A 235 -8.78 -18.38 13.23
CA ALA A 235 -8.94 -19.36 12.17
C ALA A 235 -8.74 -20.79 12.67
N HIS A 236 -7.67 -21.04 13.44
CA HIS A 236 -7.41 -22.37 14.01
C HIS A 236 -8.37 -22.75 15.11
N LEU A 237 -8.81 -21.80 15.95
CA LEU A 237 -9.73 -22.06 17.05
C LEU A 237 -11.08 -22.62 16.55
N TYR A 238 -11.54 -22.16 15.39
CA TYR A 238 -12.81 -22.57 14.77
C TYR A 238 -12.66 -23.44 13.52
N ASN A 239 -11.43 -23.73 13.09
CA ASN A 239 -11.13 -24.39 11.81
C ASN A 239 -11.78 -23.65 10.62
N LEU A 240 -11.56 -22.32 10.53
CA LEU A 240 -12.13 -21.47 9.48
C LEU A 240 -11.20 -21.40 8.27
N PRO A 241 -11.66 -21.70 7.06
CA PRO A 241 -10.89 -21.43 5.85
C PRO A 241 -10.69 -19.94 5.65
N VAL A 242 -9.51 -19.56 5.12
CA VAL A 242 -9.07 -18.17 4.95
C VAL A 242 -8.73 -17.89 3.49
N THR A 243 -9.39 -16.91 2.90
CA THR A 243 -9.01 -16.35 1.60
C THR A 243 -8.54 -14.91 1.76
N THR A 244 -7.55 -14.49 0.96
CA THR A 244 -6.97 -13.14 1.05
C THR A 244 -7.22 -12.35 -0.23
N THR A 245 -7.38 -11.03 -0.09
CA THR A 245 -7.28 -10.12 -1.24
C THR A 245 -5.81 -9.98 -1.66
N LEU A 246 -5.57 -9.35 -2.82
CA LEU A 246 -4.23 -8.98 -3.24
C LEU A 246 -3.50 -8.16 -2.16
N MET A 247 -4.19 -7.21 -1.50
CA MET A 247 -3.62 -6.41 -0.41
C MET A 247 -3.56 -7.14 0.93
N GLY A 248 -4.33 -8.21 1.10
CA GLY A 248 -4.30 -9.07 2.28
C GLY A 248 -3.26 -10.18 2.22
N LYS A 249 -2.54 -10.32 1.08
CA LYS A 249 -1.50 -11.34 0.91
C LYS A 249 -0.41 -11.20 1.98
N GLY A 250 -0.08 -12.34 2.60
CA GLY A 250 0.83 -12.38 3.76
C GLY A 250 0.16 -12.20 5.13
N ALA A 251 -1.13 -11.81 5.20
CA ALA A 251 -1.85 -11.73 6.47
C ALA A 251 -2.10 -13.12 7.11
N PHE A 252 -2.17 -14.14 6.28
CA PHE A 252 -2.31 -15.53 6.67
C PHE A 252 -1.38 -16.39 5.82
N SER A 253 -0.70 -17.35 6.43
CA SER A 253 0.27 -18.18 5.70
C SER A 253 -0.40 -18.98 4.61
N GLU A 254 0.06 -18.83 3.37
CA GLU A 254 -0.46 -19.59 2.23
C GLU A 254 -0.11 -21.09 2.29
N SER A 255 0.87 -21.47 3.14
CA SER A 255 1.23 -22.86 3.42
C SER A 255 0.35 -23.49 4.51
N ASP A 256 -0.51 -22.71 5.17
CA ASP A 256 -1.41 -23.23 6.20
C ASP A 256 -2.53 -24.07 5.55
N PRO A 257 -2.90 -25.22 6.10
CA PRO A 257 -4.00 -26.05 5.55
C PRO A 257 -5.33 -25.32 5.40
N LEU A 258 -5.60 -24.31 6.25
CA LEU A 258 -6.81 -23.50 6.20
C LEU A 258 -6.75 -22.43 5.11
N SER A 259 -5.59 -22.15 4.51
CA SER A 259 -5.47 -21.17 3.44
C SER A 259 -6.18 -21.66 2.17
N VAL A 260 -7.03 -20.82 1.62
CA VAL A 260 -7.75 -21.06 0.35
C VAL A 260 -7.14 -20.25 -0.80
N GLY A 261 -6.06 -19.50 -0.52
CA GLY A 261 -5.40 -18.65 -1.52
C GLY A 261 -6.14 -17.34 -1.77
N MET A 262 -5.76 -16.66 -2.85
CA MET A 262 -6.34 -15.37 -3.24
C MET A 262 -7.66 -15.58 -3.98
N LEU A 263 -8.68 -14.73 -3.68
CA LEU A 263 -9.95 -14.69 -4.38
C LEU A 263 -9.99 -13.56 -5.44
N GLY A 264 -11.08 -13.50 -6.19
CA GLY A 264 -11.37 -12.42 -7.14
C GLY A 264 -11.06 -12.80 -8.58
N MET A 265 -11.01 -11.80 -9.48
CA MET A 265 -10.87 -11.98 -10.94
C MET A 265 -9.64 -12.82 -11.32
N HIS A 266 -8.54 -12.68 -10.59
CA HIS A 266 -7.29 -13.43 -10.81
C HIS A 266 -6.98 -14.40 -9.66
N GLY A 267 -7.98 -14.70 -8.84
CA GLY A 267 -7.87 -15.64 -7.74
C GLY A 267 -7.91 -17.10 -8.18
N THR A 268 -7.77 -17.98 -7.22
CA THR A 268 -7.90 -19.42 -7.46
C THR A 268 -9.36 -19.81 -7.68
N ALA A 269 -9.61 -20.83 -8.50
CA ALA A 269 -10.96 -21.34 -8.71
C ALA A 269 -11.62 -21.77 -7.40
N TYR A 270 -10.88 -22.49 -6.56
CA TYR A 270 -11.38 -22.97 -5.28
C TYR A 270 -11.65 -21.85 -4.26
N ALA A 271 -10.92 -20.72 -4.29
CA ALA A 271 -11.25 -19.55 -3.47
C ALA A 271 -12.58 -18.91 -3.93
N ASN A 272 -12.76 -18.77 -5.24
CA ASN A 272 -13.98 -18.20 -5.80
C ASN A 272 -15.20 -19.12 -5.57
N PHE A 273 -15.04 -20.46 -5.67
CA PHE A 273 -16.09 -21.41 -5.28
C PHE A 273 -16.43 -21.29 -3.79
N ALA A 274 -15.41 -21.19 -2.93
CA ALA A 274 -15.64 -21.05 -1.50
C ALA A 274 -16.41 -19.76 -1.16
N VAL A 275 -16.13 -18.64 -1.83
CA VAL A 275 -16.90 -17.40 -1.68
C VAL A 275 -18.34 -17.57 -2.16
N THR A 276 -18.53 -18.22 -3.29
CA THR A 276 -19.88 -18.38 -3.88
C THR A 276 -20.78 -19.26 -3.01
N GLU A 277 -20.22 -20.31 -2.38
CA GLU A 277 -20.98 -21.32 -1.64
C GLU A 277 -20.97 -21.15 -0.13
N CYS A 278 -20.23 -20.19 0.43
CA CYS A 278 -20.25 -19.95 1.87
C CYS A 278 -21.65 -19.50 2.36
N ASP A 279 -21.98 -19.86 3.58
CA ASP A 279 -23.18 -19.41 4.28
C ASP A 279 -22.91 -18.23 5.24
N LEU A 280 -21.61 -17.98 5.54
CA LEU A 280 -21.13 -16.87 6.34
C LEU A 280 -19.81 -16.35 5.76
N LEU A 281 -19.79 -15.07 5.39
CA LEU A 281 -18.60 -14.36 4.94
C LEU A 281 -18.15 -13.40 6.04
N VAL A 282 -16.96 -13.62 6.59
CA VAL A 282 -16.37 -12.74 7.61
C VAL A 282 -15.32 -11.87 6.93
N ALA A 283 -15.70 -10.67 6.55
CA ALA A 283 -14.81 -9.68 5.94
C ALA A 283 -14.00 -8.95 7.02
N ILE A 284 -12.67 -9.03 6.94
CA ILE A 284 -11.77 -8.49 7.95
C ILE A 284 -10.80 -7.49 7.29
N GLY A 285 -11.02 -6.19 7.52
CA GLY A 285 -10.20 -5.13 6.93
C GLY A 285 -10.19 -5.15 5.40
N ALA A 286 -11.35 -5.44 4.78
CA ALA A 286 -11.56 -5.55 3.34
C ALA A 286 -12.76 -4.72 2.92
N ARG A 287 -12.64 -3.93 1.83
CA ARG A 287 -13.63 -2.95 1.38
C ARG A 287 -14.59 -3.42 0.29
N PHE A 288 -14.61 -4.70 -0.04
CA PHE A 288 -15.42 -5.26 -1.14
C PHE A 288 -15.14 -4.57 -2.49
N ASP A 289 -13.88 -4.58 -2.89
CA ASP A 289 -13.38 -4.01 -4.15
C ASP A 289 -13.97 -4.75 -5.36
N ASP A 290 -14.21 -4.04 -6.47
CA ASP A 290 -14.83 -4.60 -7.68
C ASP A 290 -13.96 -5.68 -8.36
N ARG A 291 -12.63 -5.62 -8.22
CA ARG A 291 -11.71 -6.67 -8.73
C ARG A 291 -11.85 -7.98 -7.97
N VAL A 292 -12.34 -7.91 -6.74
CA VAL A 292 -12.64 -9.07 -5.90
C VAL A 292 -14.08 -9.54 -6.08
N THR A 293 -15.03 -8.61 -6.00
CA THR A 293 -16.46 -8.96 -6.00
C THR A 293 -17.00 -9.26 -7.38
N GLY A 294 -16.45 -8.63 -8.42
CA GLY A 294 -17.11 -8.62 -9.72
C GLY A 294 -18.54 -8.10 -9.59
N LYS A 295 -19.51 -8.84 -10.12
CA LYS A 295 -20.93 -8.50 -10.01
C LYS A 295 -21.42 -8.77 -8.58
N LEU A 296 -21.77 -7.72 -7.85
CA LEU A 296 -22.14 -7.78 -6.43
C LEU A 296 -23.30 -8.76 -6.13
N ASP A 297 -24.30 -8.86 -7.00
CA ASP A 297 -25.47 -9.75 -6.82
C ASP A 297 -25.08 -11.23 -6.78
N THR A 298 -23.97 -11.60 -7.39
CA THR A 298 -23.47 -12.98 -7.45
C THR A 298 -22.33 -13.26 -6.49
N PHE A 299 -21.84 -12.25 -5.77
CA PHE A 299 -20.77 -12.38 -4.79
C PHE A 299 -21.33 -12.83 -3.43
N ALA A 300 -20.99 -14.05 -2.99
CA ALA A 300 -21.49 -14.64 -1.76
C ALA A 300 -23.02 -14.50 -1.60
N PRO A 301 -23.83 -14.94 -2.57
CA PRO A 301 -25.24 -14.51 -2.71
C PRO A 301 -26.13 -14.95 -1.56
N THR A 302 -25.80 -16.07 -0.89
CA THR A 302 -26.55 -16.66 0.22
C THR A 302 -25.93 -16.42 1.58
N ALA A 303 -24.73 -15.85 1.64
CA ALA A 303 -23.99 -15.67 2.88
C ALA A 303 -24.53 -14.50 3.72
N LYS A 304 -24.60 -14.70 5.03
CA LYS A 304 -24.59 -13.60 5.99
C LYS A 304 -23.21 -12.97 6.00
N VAL A 305 -23.13 -11.67 6.31
CA VAL A 305 -21.88 -10.91 6.28
C VAL A 305 -21.56 -10.33 7.66
N ILE A 306 -20.38 -10.64 8.18
CA ILE A 306 -19.76 -9.92 9.28
C ILE A 306 -18.68 -9.02 8.67
N HIS A 307 -18.66 -7.72 9.01
CA HIS A 307 -17.69 -6.77 8.45
C HIS A 307 -16.92 -6.07 9.58
N PHE A 308 -15.61 -6.35 9.66
CA PHE A 308 -14.66 -5.64 10.52
C PHE A 308 -14.02 -4.51 9.73
N GLU A 309 -14.24 -3.27 10.14
CA GLU A 309 -13.76 -2.09 9.44
C GLU A 309 -13.48 -0.94 10.42
N ILE A 310 -12.45 -0.15 10.12
CA ILE A 310 -12.09 1.04 10.89
C ILE A 310 -12.75 2.30 10.33
N ASP A 311 -13.07 2.31 9.03
CA ASP A 311 -13.70 3.42 8.33
C ASP A 311 -15.22 3.23 8.29
N PRO A 312 -15.99 4.05 9.03
CA PRO A 312 -17.45 3.93 9.02
C PRO A 312 -18.08 4.14 7.64
N ALA A 313 -17.39 4.84 6.72
CA ALA A 313 -17.88 5.08 5.36
C ALA A 313 -17.84 3.83 4.47
N GLU A 314 -17.02 2.82 4.81
CA GLU A 314 -16.95 1.56 4.06
C GLU A 314 -18.00 0.53 4.54
N ILE A 315 -18.56 0.69 5.74
CA ILE A 315 -19.58 -0.23 6.28
C ILE A 315 -20.84 -0.19 5.41
N SER A 316 -21.23 -1.35 4.90
CA SER A 316 -22.44 -1.53 4.05
C SER A 316 -22.46 -0.71 2.75
N LYS A 317 -21.32 -0.20 2.32
CA LYS A 317 -21.19 0.61 1.09
C LYS A 317 -21.43 -0.23 -0.17
N ASN A 318 -20.70 -1.35 -0.32
CA ASN A 318 -20.80 -2.23 -1.49
C ASN A 318 -21.60 -3.50 -1.15
N ARG A 319 -21.48 -4.05 0.04
CA ARG A 319 -22.20 -5.21 0.53
C ARG A 319 -22.78 -4.94 1.90
N VAL A 320 -24.09 -5.14 2.07
CA VAL A 320 -24.75 -4.97 3.37
C VAL A 320 -24.20 -5.98 4.37
N ALA A 321 -23.83 -5.51 5.56
CA ALA A 321 -23.36 -6.33 6.65
C ALA A 321 -24.51 -6.67 7.63
N ASP A 322 -24.65 -7.94 7.98
CA ASP A 322 -25.58 -8.40 9.03
C ASP A 322 -25.06 -8.03 10.43
N VAL A 323 -23.72 -8.05 10.58
CA VAL A 323 -23.05 -7.57 11.78
C VAL A 323 -21.85 -6.71 11.37
N SER A 324 -21.84 -5.46 11.81
CA SER A 324 -20.72 -4.52 11.62
C SER A 324 -19.92 -4.42 12.91
N ILE A 325 -18.60 -4.57 12.83
CA ILE A 325 -17.66 -4.37 13.93
C ILE A 325 -16.76 -3.20 13.55
N LEU A 326 -17.18 -2.00 13.97
CA LEU A 326 -16.43 -0.78 13.74
C LEU A 326 -15.34 -0.65 14.81
N GLY A 327 -14.09 -0.52 14.38
CA GLY A 327 -12.92 -0.37 15.24
C GLY A 327 -11.65 -0.91 14.62
N ASP A 328 -10.55 -0.80 15.36
CA ASP A 328 -9.26 -1.37 14.93
C ASP A 328 -9.33 -2.89 14.87
N VAL A 329 -8.84 -3.47 13.76
CA VAL A 329 -8.92 -4.92 13.52
C VAL A 329 -8.11 -5.70 14.56
N SER A 330 -6.95 -5.19 15.01
CA SER A 330 -6.12 -5.91 16.01
C SER A 330 -6.80 -5.95 17.37
N VAL A 331 -7.44 -4.85 17.77
CA VAL A 331 -8.22 -4.78 19.01
C VAL A 331 -9.45 -5.68 18.92
N SER A 332 -10.15 -5.62 17.79
CA SER A 332 -11.38 -6.36 17.54
C SER A 332 -11.16 -7.88 17.52
N LEU A 333 -10.15 -8.35 16.78
CA LEU A 333 -9.83 -9.79 16.69
C LEU A 333 -9.31 -10.34 18.02
N ARG A 334 -8.43 -9.61 18.72
CA ARG A 334 -7.95 -10.01 20.05
C ARG A 334 -9.12 -10.20 21.02
N ARG A 335 -10.01 -9.21 21.10
CA ARG A 335 -11.20 -9.28 21.96
C ARG A 335 -12.12 -10.45 21.55
N MET A 336 -12.29 -10.69 20.26
CA MET A 336 -13.08 -11.80 19.74
C MET A 336 -12.50 -13.16 20.14
N VAL A 337 -11.19 -13.35 20.01
CA VAL A 337 -10.46 -14.55 20.44
C VAL A 337 -10.60 -14.75 21.96
N ASP A 338 -10.42 -13.70 22.76
CA ASP A 338 -10.56 -13.77 24.22
C ASP A 338 -11.98 -14.17 24.66
N MET A 339 -13.00 -13.67 23.97
CA MET A 339 -14.39 -14.05 24.21
C MET A 339 -14.68 -15.49 23.77
N ALA A 340 -14.13 -15.92 22.65
CA ALA A 340 -14.27 -17.27 22.12
C ALA A 340 -13.67 -18.33 23.06
N LYS A 341 -12.49 -18.07 23.62
CA LYS A 341 -11.82 -18.97 24.56
C LYS A 341 -12.59 -19.21 25.86
N LYS A 342 -13.50 -18.30 26.22
CA LYS A 342 -14.32 -18.43 27.46
C LYS A 342 -15.55 -19.31 27.28
N LYS A 343 -15.82 -19.83 26.10
CA LYS A 343 -16.96 -20.69 25.80
C LYS A 343 -16.51 -22.01 25.19
N LYS A 344 -17.43 -23.03 25.24
CA LYS A 344 -17.21 -24.29 24.52
C LYS A 344 -17.37 -24.02 23.02
N ILE A 345 -16.31 -24.24 22.25
CA ILE A 345 -16.32 -24.12 20.80
C ILE A 345 -16.83 -25.41 20.17
N ILE A 346 -17.78 -25.30 19.25
CA ILE A 346 -18.30 -26.40 18.46
C ILE A 346 -18.08 -26.04 17.00
N THR A 347 -17.19 -26.75 16.33
CA THR A 347 -16.92 -26.55 14.91
C THR A 347 -17.83 -27.47 14.09
N LYS A 348 -18.42 -26.90 13.02
CA LYS A 348 -19.25 -27.63 12.05
C LYS A 348 -18.61 -27.65 10.64
N THR A 349 -17.35 -27.29 10.55
CA THR A 349 -16.65 -27.00 9.31
C THR A 349 -16.01 -28.18 8.61
N LYS A 350 -16.10 -29.39 9.17
CA LYS A 350 -15.39 -30.58 8.65
C LYS A 350 -15.73 -30.86 7.18
N ASP A 351 -17.02 -31.03 6.88
CA ASP A 351 -17.47 -31.34 5.51
C ASP A 351 -17.17 -30.22 4.52
N TRP A 352 -17.18 -28.98 5.03
CA TRP A 352 -16.81 -27.78 4.28
C TRP A 352 -15.33 -27.79 3.89
N LEU A 353 -14.44 -28.07 4.83
CA LEU A 353 -13.00 -28.19 4.57
C LEU A 353 -12.68 -29.34 3.61
N GLU A 354 -13.38 -30.48 3.73
CA GLU A 354 -13.25 -31.60 2.79
C GLU A 354 -13.69 -31.20 1.37
N THR A 355 -14.75 -30.40 1.25
CA THR A 355 -15.23 -29.87 -0.04
C THR A 355 -14.21 -28.93 -0.67
N ILE A 356 -13.67 -28.00 0.09
CA ILE A 356 -12.60 -27.09 -0.36
C ILE A 356 -11.36 -27.89 -0.79
N GLN A 357 -10.99 -28.93 -0.04
CA GLN A 357 -9.83 -29.76 -0.39
C GLN A 357 -10.05 -30.53 -1.71
N LYS A 358 -11.27 -30.99 -1.98
CA LYS A 358 -11.62 -31.59 -3.28
C LYS A 358 -11.47 -30.59 -4.42
N TRP A 359 -11.90 -29.35 -4.21
CA TRP A 359 -11.71 -28.29 -5.23
C TRP A 359 -10.24 -27.97 -5.48
N LYS A 360 -9.41 -27.87 -4.43
CA LYS A 360 -7.96 -27.68 -4.57
C LYS A 360 -7.30 -28.78 -5.40
N THR A 361 -7.74 -30.03 -5.22
CA THR A 361 -7.23 -31.18 -5.98
C THR A 361 -7.70 -31.18 -7.43
N ASN A 362 -8.98 -30.81 -7.68
CA ASN A 362 -9.58 -30.87 -9.01
C ASN A 362 -9.24 -29.66 -9.89
N TYR A 363 -8.93 -28.52 -9.26
CA TYR A 363 -8.68 -27.24 -9.95
C TYR A 363 -7.36 -26.60 -9.48
N PRO A 364 -6.22 -27.30 -9.65
CA PRO A 364 -4.92 -26.72 -9.26
C PRO A 364 -4.58 -25.51 -10.12
N LEU A 365 -3.82 -24.55 -9.56
CA LEU A 365 -3.34 -23.38 -10.30
C LEU A 365 -2.40 -23.72 -11.46
N PHE A 366 -1.67 -24.81 -11.32
CA PHE A 366 -0.58 -25.16 -12.24
C PHE A 366 -1.07 -26.08 -13.35
N ASN A 367 -0.89 -25.62 -14.61
CA ASN A 367 -0.91 -26.49 -15.77
C ASN A 367 0.55 -26.74 -16.21
N PRO A 368 0.95 -27.99 -16.45
CA PRO A 368 2.30 -28.28 -16.89
C PRO A 368 2.59 -27.56 -18.22
N PRO A 369 3.76 -26.93 -18.38
CA PRO A 369 4.14 -26.24 -19.61
C PRO A 369 4.28 -27.21 -20.77
N LYS A 370 4.20 -26.67 -22.00
CA LYS A 370 4.56 -27.42 -23.19
C LYS A 370 6.09 -27.47 -23.32
N GLU A 371 6.60 -28.58 -23.79
CA GLU A 371 8.04 -28.76 -23.97
C GLU A 371 8.65 -27.67 -24.86
N GLY A 372 9.74 -27.06 -24.43
CA GLY A 372 10.47 -26.01 -25.15
C GLY A 372 9.95 -24.58 -24.97
N GLU A 373 8.94 -24.35 -24.12
CA GLU A 373 8.42 -23.03 -23.77
C GLU A 373 8.81 -22.63 -22.34
N ILE A 374 9.11 -21.35 -22.12
CA ILE A 374 9.36 -20.80 -20.78
C ILE A 374 8.08 -20.12 -20.30
N TYR A 375 7.51 -20.61 -19.20
CA TYR A 375 6.32 -20.04 -18.58
C TYR A 375 6.69 -19.13 -17.42
N PRO A 376 6.08 -17.94 -17.30
CA PRO A 376 6.32 -17.04 -16.17
C PRO A 376 6.11 -17.72 -14.81
N GLN A 377 5.18 -18.64 -14.71
CA GLN A 377 4.87 -19.40 -13.50
C GLN A 377 6.06 -20.25 -13.02
N GLU A 378 6.76 -20.90 -13.94
CA GLU A 378 7.96 -21.69 -13.60
C GLU A 378 9.09 -20.82 -13.08
N VAL A 379 9.30 -19.65 -13.70
CA VAL A 379 10.29 -18.67 -13.25
C VAL A 379 9.95 -18.20 -11.82
N LEU A 380 8.67 -17.89 -11.56
CA LEU A 380 8.22 -17.46 -10.23
C LEU A 380 8.34 -18.57 -9.19
N ILE A 381 8.06 -19.83 -9.54
CA ILE A 381 8.29 -20.99 -8.66
C ILE A 381 9.79 -21.11 -8.33
N GLY A 382 10.68 -20.97 -9.32
CA GLY A 382 12.12 -20.96 -9.10
C GLY A 382 12.57 -19.81 -8.19
N ILE A 383 12.03 -18.60 -8.38
CA ILE A 383 12.28 -17.46 -7.49
C ILE A 383 11.84 -17.79 -6.06
N ARG A 384 10.66 -18.36 -5.87
CA ARG A 384 10.14 -18.76 -4.55
C ARG A 384 11.07 -19.76 -3.84
N GLU A 385 11.59 -20.73 -4.57
CA GLU A 385 12.50 -21.76 -4.02
C GLU A 385 13.84 -21.17 -3.58
N LEU A 386 14.32 -20.17 -4.32
CA LEU A 386 15.64 -19.54 -4.08
C LEU A 386 15.59 -18.35 -3.10
N SER A 387 14.40 -17.84 -2.78
CA SER A 387 14.24 -16.55 -2.08
C SER A 387 13.15 -16.58 -1.00
N SER A 388 13.21 -17.57 -0.11
CA SER A 388 12.34 -17.60 1.06
C SER A 388 12.56 -16.36 1.95
N ASN A 389 11.50 -15.75 2.44
CA ASN A 389 11.49 -14.55 3.31
C ASN A 389 11.91 -13.23 2.64
N SER A 390 11.88 -13.14 1.32
CA SER A 390 12.15 -11.89 0.61
C SER A 390 10.97 -10.93 0.67
N PHE A 391 11.27 -9.62 0.61
CA PHE A 391 10.27 -8.60 0.32
C PHE A 391 10.01 -8.57 -1.17
N ILE A 392 8.75 -8.72 -1.57
CA ILE A 392 8.33 -8.75 -2.95
C ILE A 392 7.60 -7.45 -3.29
N THR A 393 8.13 -6.72 -4.26
CA THR A 393 7.38 -5.65 -4.90
C THR A 393 6.95 -6.06 -6.28
N THR A 394 5.77 -5.64 -6.71
CA THR A 394 5.33 -5.90 -8.08
C THR A 394 4.96 -4.62 -8.79
N ASP A 395 5.25 -4.58 -10.06
CA ASP A 395 4.58 -3.66 -10.96
C ASP A 395 3.19 -4.18 -11.34
N VAL A 396 2.42 -3.44 -12.14
CA VAL A 396 1.02 -3.75 -12.46
C VAL A 396 0.89 -4.36 -13.85
N GLY A 397 0.19 -5.51 -13.92
CA GLY A 397 -0.03 -6.28 -15.15
C GLY A 397 -0.18 -7.77 -14.89
N GLN A 398 -0.08 -8.61 -15.93
CA GLN A 398 -0.18 -10.07 -15.79
C GLN A 398 0.87 -10.63 -14.84
N HIS A 399 2.10 -10.11 -14.87
CA HIS A 399 3.20 -10.50 -13.98
C HIS A 399 2.85 -10.29 -12.49
N GLN A 400 2.09 -9.24 -12.15
CA GLN A 400 1.58 -9.00 -10.81
C GLN A 400 0.68 -10.15 -10.34
N MET A 401 -0.24 -10.57 -11.20
CA MET A 401 -1.20 -11.63 -10.88
C MET A 401 -0.50 -12.97 -10.74
N TRP A 402 0.42 -13.29 -11.64
CA TRP A 402 1.24 -14.51 -11.52
C TRP A 402 2.10 -14.47 -10.26
N ALA A 403 2.77 -13.34 -9.95
CA ALA A 403 3.52 -13.20 -8.72
C ALA A 403 2.64 -13.41 -7.47
N ALA A 404 1.41 -12.84 -7.47
CA ALA A 404 0.47 -13.03 -6.37
C ALA A 404 0.01 -14.48 -6.20
N GLN A 405 -0.07 -15.26 -7.28
CA GLN A 405 -0.48 -16.66 -7.27
C GLN A 405 0.64 -17.61 -6.85
N TYR A 406 1.89 -17.35 -7.24
CA TYR A 406 3.00 -18.32 -7.10
C TYR A 406 4.06 -17.97 -6.07
N LEU A 407 4.20 -16.69 -5.68
CA LEU A 407 5.13 -16.28 -4.63
C LEU A 407 4.46 -16.30 -3.26
N LEU A 408 5.18 -16.78 -2.25
CA LEU A 408 4.74 -16.75 -0.86
C LEU A 408 5.23 -15.46 -0.19
N SER A 409 4.46 -14.93 0.74
CA SER A 409 4.83 -13.72 1.48
C SER A 409 4.36 -13.82 2.93
N GLY A 410 5.16 -13.28 3.83
CA GLY A 410 4.76 -13.00 5.20
C GLY A 410 4.13 -11.61 5.34
N PRO A 411 3.73 -11.24 6.57
CA PRO A 411 3.20 -9.90 6.84
C PRO A 411 4.15 -8.80 6.41
N ARG A 412 3.63 -7.77 5.71
CA ARG A 412 4.38 -6.63 5.15
C ARG A 412 5.43 -6.96 4.08
N GLN A 413 5.55 -8.22 3.65
CA GLN A 413 6.51 -8.63 2.61
C GLN A 413 5.94 -8.51 1.18
N TRP A 414 4.65 -8.29 1.03
CA TRP A 414 3.98 -8.09 -0.25
C TRP A 414 3.64 -6.61 -0.46
N ILE A 415 4.25 -5.98 -1.46
CA ILE A 415 4.10 -4.55 -1.76
C ILE A 415 3.71 -4.39 -3.24
N SER A 416 2.50 -3.92 -3.49
CA SER A 416 1.93 -3.85 -4.83
C SER A 416 0.87 -2.76 -4.91
N SER A 417 0.71 -2.10 -6.05
CA SER A 417 -0.41 -1.18 -6.28
C SER A 417 -1.65 -1.96 -6.70
N ALA A 418 -2.71 -1.91 -5.91
CA ALA A 418 -3.93 -2.65 -6.18
C ALA A 418 -5.12 -1.73 -6.52
N GLY A 419 -5.42 -0.76 -5.65
CA GLY A 419 -6.60 0.07 -5.78
C GLY A 419 -6.57 1.01 -6.99
N LEU A 420 -5.44 1.66 -7.25
CA LEU A 420 -5.25 2.50 -8.43
C LEU A 420 -4.69 1.70 -9.62
N GLY A 421 -3.92 0.65 -9.35
CA GLY A 421 -3.33 -0.18 -10.40
C GLY A 421 -2.24 0.55 -11.20
N THR A 422 -1.32 1.20 -10.51
CA THR A 422 -0.34 2.11 -11.10
C THR A 422 0.82 1.35 -11.73
N MET A 423 0.92 1.38 -13.05
CA MET A 423 2.13 0.94 -13.77
C MET A 423 3.30 1.89 -13.44
N GLY A 424 4.50 1.33 -13.32
CA GLY A 424 5.70 2.06 -12.88
C GLY A 424 5.89 2.14 -11.36
N TYR A 425 5.05 1.45 -10.58
CA TYR A 425 5.10 1.41 -9.11
C TYR A 425 6.22 0.50 -8.57
N GLY A 426 6.42 -0.66 -9.18
CA GLY A 426 7.16 -1.78 -8.57
C GLY A 426 8.60 -1.48 -8.23
N MET A 427 9.36 -0.90 -9.15
CA MET A 427 10.80 -0.61 -8.96
C MET A 427 11.05 0.53 -7.96
N PRO A 428 10.39 1.71 -8.04
CA PRO A 428 10.54 2.73 -6.99
C PRO A 428 10.10 2.25 -5.61
N ALA A 429 9.02 1.45 -5.52
CA ALA A 429 8.62 0.85 -4.25
C ALA A 429 9.71 -0.08 -3.69
N ALA A 430 10.35 -0.91 -4.55
CA ALA A 430 11.48 -1.76 -4.17
C ALA A 430 12.66 -0.94 -3.63
N LEU A 431 12.96 0.21 -4.27
CA LEU A 431 13.95 1.15 -3.79
C LEU A 431 13.62 1.60 -2.35
N GLY A 432 12.38 2.00 -2.10
CA GLY A 432 11.93 2.44 -0.77
C GLY A 432 12.02 1.32 0.28
N VAL A 433 11.63 0.10 -0.07
CA VAL A 433 11.78 -1.09 0.80
C VAL A 433 13.25 -1.36 1.12
N GLN A 434 14.12 -1.33 0.10
CA GLN A 434 15.55 -1.62 0.30
C GLN A 434 16.25 -0.56 1.16
N VAL A 435 15.84 0.71 1.02
CA VAL A 435 16.31 1.80 1.89
C VAL A 435 15.87 1.58 3.34
N ALA A 436 14.62 1.18 3.54
CA ALA A 436 14.06 0.88 4.87
C ALA A 436 14.72 -0.32 5.55
N LEU A 437 15.04 -1.34 4.77
CA LEU A 437 15.48 -2.65 5.21
C LEU A 437 16.77 -3.07 4.45
N PRO A 438 17.91 -2.43 4.73
CA PRO A 438 19.13 -2.58 3.93
C PRO A 438 19.76 -3.97 3.98
N LYS A 439 19.38 -4.81 4.95
CA LYS A 439 19.88 -6.18 5.11
C LYS A 439 18.98 -7.25 4.52
N GLU A 440 17.75 -6.87 4.20
CA GLU A 440 16.74 -7.79 3.67
C GLU A 440 16.89 -7.93 2.15
N GLN A 441 16.49 -9.07 1.62
CA GLN A 441 16.40 -9.28 0.18
C GLN A 441 15.12 -8.67 -0.36
N VAL A 442 15.26 -7.77 -1.33
CA VAL A 442 14.13 -7.14 -2.03
C VAL A 442 14.11 -7.56 -3.48
N ILE A 443 12.97 -8.08 -3.92
CA ILE A 443 12.74 -8.57 -5.28
C ILE A 443 11.61 -7.77 -5.92
N CYS A 444 11.91 -7.13 -7.04
CA CYS A 444 10.93 -6.45 -7.88
C CYS A 444 10.53 -7.35 -9.05
N ILE A 445 9.25 -7.68 -9.17
CA ILE A 445 8.69 -8.37 -10.32
C ILE A 445 8.00 -7.33 -11.21
N ALA A 446 8.55 -7.07 -12.38
CA ALA A 446 8.07 -6.05 -13.30
C ALA A 446 7.70 -6.64 -14.66
N GLY A 447 6.83 -5.97 -15.39
CA GLY A 447 6.61 -6.21 -16.81
C GLY A 447 7.46 -5.26 -17.65
N ASP A 448 7.72 -5.63 -18.88
CA ASP A 448 8.50 -4.86 -19.84
C ASP A 448 7.91 -3.47 -20.13
N ALA A 449 6.60 -3.36 -20.29
CA ALA A 449 5.93 -2.10 -20.50
C ALA A 449 5.87 -1.23 -19.23
N SER A 450 5.61 -1.85 -18.08
CA SER A 450 5.37 -1.11 -16.83
C SER A 450 6.66 -0.55 -16.23
N ILE A 451 7.77 -1.27 -16.31
CA ILE A 451 9.07 -0.81 -15.78
C ILE A 451 9.56 0.46 -16.49
N LEU A 452 9.20 0.64 -17.77
CA LEU A 452 9.60 1.81 -18.55
C LEU A 452 9.01 3.12 -18.02
N MET A 453 7.91 3.08 -17.26
CA MET A 453 7.24 4.28 -16.76
C MET A 453 8.04 5.00 -15.66
N ASN A 454 8.91 4.30 -14.93
CA ASN A 454 9.82 4.86 -13.93
C ASN A 454 11.25 4.32 -14.09
N ILE A 455 11.65 3.98 -15.29
CA ILE A 455 12.95 3.35 -15.60
C ILE A 455 14.14 4.22 -15.14
N GLN A 456 13.99 5.54 -15.07
CA GLN A 456 15.00 6.49 -14.62
C GLN A 456 15.44 6.23 -13.17
N GLU A 457 14.64 5.56 -12.36
CA GLU A 457 14.99 5.23 -10.97
C GLU A 457 16.09 4.15 -10.86
N LEU A 458 16.46 3.50 -11.97
CA LEU A 458 17.72 2.75 -12.06
C LEU A 458 18.91 3.64 -11.69
N GLY A 459 18.87 4.94 -12.04
CA GLY A 459 19.90 5.91 -11.65
C GLY A 459 19.94 6.13 -10.12
N THR A 460 18.80 6.10 -9.45
CA THR A 460 18.73 6.18 -7.98
C THR A 460 19.25 4.91 -7.33
N ILE A 461 18.84 3.73 -7.81
CA ILE A 461 19.33 2.43 -7.35
C ILE A 461 20.85 2.35 -7.46
N SER A 462 21.40 2.76 -8.61
CA SER A 462 22.85 2.79 -8.86
C SER A 462 23.57 3.77 -7.94
N GLN A 463 23.08 5.01 -7.81
CA GLN A 463 23.71 6.04 -6.99
C GLN A 463 23.90 5.62 -5.54
N TYR A 464 22.92 4.92 -4.98
CA TYR A 464 22.93 4.51 -3.57
C TYR A 464 23.35 3.03 -3.38
N ASN A 465 23.81 2.35 -4.44
CA ASN A 465 24.25 0.95 -4.44
C ASN A 465 23.21 0.02 -3.78
N LEU A 466 21.93 0.19 -4.11
CA LEU A 466 20.84 -0.59 -3.52
C LEU A 466 20.79 -1.99 -4.17
N PRO A 467 20.90 -3.10 -3.40
CA PRO A 467 20.99 -4.46 -3.95
C PRO A 467 19.64 -5.06 -4.36
N VAL A 468 18.73 -4.26 -4.88
CA VAL A 468 17.42 -4.70 -5.37
C VAL A 468 17.58 -5.69 -6.52
N LYS A 469 16.86 -6.81 -6.47
CA LYS A 469 16.79 -7.79 -7.56
C LYS A 469 15.58 -7.50 -8.44
N ILE A 470 15.81 -7.19 -9.72
CA ILE A 470 14.74 -6.82 -10.65
C ILE A 470 14.56 -7.94 -11.66
N PHE A 471 13.38 -8.55 -11.70
CA PHE A 471 12.97 -9.55 -12.66
C PHE A 471 11.95 -8.97 -13.62
N ILE A 472 12.29 -8.88 -14.90
CA ILE A 472 11.40 -8.35 -15.94
C ILE A 472 10.78 -9.52 -16.70
N VAL A 473 9.47 -9.69 -16.57
CA VAL A 473 8.67 -10.63 -17.35
C VAL A 473 8.38 -9.97 -18.69
N ASN A 474 9.23 -10.24 -19.67
CA ASN A 474 9.23 -9.59 -20.98
C ASN A 474 8.49 -10.43 -22.02
N ASN A 475 7.24 -10.08 -22.30
CA ASN A 475 6.46 -10.67 -23.39
C ASN A 475 6.30 -9.72 -24.59
N ARG A 476 6.89 -8.51 -24.53
CA ARG A 476 6.84 -7.45 -25.55
C ARG A 476 5.44 -6.87 -25.78
N TRP A 477 4.55 -7.03 -24.80
CA TRP A 477 3.17 -6.57 -24.89
C TRP A 477 2.74 -5.90 -23.58
N GLN A 478 1.79 -4.98 -23.68
CA GLN A 478 0.95 -4.64 -22.53
C GLN A 478 -0.01 -5.83 -22.28
N GLY A 479 0.52 -6.88 -21.64
CA GLY A 479 -0.08 -8.21 -21.64
C GLY A 479 -1.52 -8.26 -21.11
N MET A 480 -1.86 -7.49 -20.05
CA MET A 480 -3.21 -7.42 -19.52
C MET A 480 -4.16 -6.71 -20.50
N VAL A 481 -3.71 -5.63 -21.15
CA VAL A 481 -4.49 -4.92 -22.17
C VAL A 481 -4.75 -5.82 -23.38
N ARG A 482 -3.70 -6.51 -23.85
CA ARG A 482 -3.82 -7.48 -24.93
C ARG A 482 -4.84 -8.58 -24.61
N GLN A 483 -4.78 -9.15 -23.40
CA GLN A 483 -5.72 -10.19 -22.95
C GLN A 483 -7.18 -9.72 -23.01
N TRP A 484 -7.45 -8.46 -22.66
CA TRP A 484 -8.78 -7.87 -22.75
C TRP A 484 -9.20 -7.63 -24.21
N GLN A 485 -8.26 -7.17 -25.06
CA GLN A 485 -8.51 -6.99 -26.49
C GLN A 485 -8.84 -8.34 -27.16
N GLU A 486 -8.14 -9.39 -26.78
CA GLU A 486 -8.40 -10.76 -27.24
C GLU A 486 -9.79 -11.26 -26.79
N SER A 487 -10.12 -11.07 -25.50
CA SER A 487 -11.34 -11.64 -24.91
C SER A 487 -12.61 -10.86 -25.25
N PHE A 488 -12.53 -9.53 -25.47
CA PHE A 488 -13.72 -8.66 -25.55
C PHE A 488 -13.76 -7.72 -26.75
N TYR A 489 -12.70 -7.66 -27.57
CA TYR A 489 -12.58 -6.73 -28.68
C TYR A 489 -12.14 -7.40 -29.98
N ASP A 490 -12.50 -8.67 -30.17
CA ASP A 490 -12.29 -9.47 -31.42
C ASP A 490 -10.82 -9.39 -31.90
N GLU A 491 -9.86 -9.55 -30.97
CA GLU A 491 -8.42 -9.53 -31.22
C GLU A 491 -7.90 -8.25 -31.91
N ARG A 492 -8.63 -7.14 -31.79
CA ARG A 492 -8.16 -5.84 -32.28
C ARG A 492 -7.11 -5.26 -31.33
N TYR A 493 -5.85 -5.62 -31.56
CA TYR A 493 -4.70 -5.24 -30.72
C TYR A 493 -4.24 -3.80 -31.00
N SER A 494 -5.00 -2.82 -30.55
CA SER A 494 -4.68 -1.41 -30.74
C SER A 494 -3.70 -0.93 -29.69
N ALA A 495 -2.52 -0.45 -30.11
CA ALA A 495 -1.49 0.21 -29.30
C ALA A 495 -1.02 -0.61 -28.07
N SER A 496 -1.10 -1.94 -28.10
CA SER A 496 -0.66 -2.84 -27.03
C SER A 496 0.64 -3.60 -27.33
N ASP A 497 1.09 -3.59 -28.59
CA ASP A 497 2.38 -4.14 -29.01
C ASP A 497 3.52 -3.16 -28.67
N MET A 498 4.47 -3.59 -27.85
CA MET A 498 5.61 -2.81 -27.40
C MET A 498 6.90 -3.12 -28.19
N LEU A 499 6.88 -4.15 -29.05
CA LEU A 499 8.08 -4.64 -29.74
C LEU A 499 8.82 -3.55 -30.54
N PRO A 500 8.13 -2.67 -31.29
CA PRO A 500 8.84 -1.66 -32.12
C PRO A 500 9.72 -0.69 -31.35
N GLY A 501 9.49 -0.48 -30.06
CA GLY A 501 10.26 0.46 -29.22
C GLY A 501 10.90 -0.18 -28.00
N MET A 502 10.94 -1.50 -27.91
CA MET A 502 11.45 -2.21 -26.74
C MET A 502 12.97 -2.12 -26.64
N PRO A 503 13.52 -1.57 -25.52
CA PRO A 503 14.96 -1.53 -25.32
C PRO A 503 15.52 -2.93 -25.00
N ASP A 504 16.81 -3.10 -25.20
CA ASP A 504 17.57 -4.17 -24.56
C ASP A 504 17.77 -3.82 -23.08
N PHE A 505 17.00 -4.44 -22.21
CA PHE A 505 17.02 -4.15 -20.77
C PHE A 505 18.37 -4.47 -20.12
N ILE A 506 19.12 -5.44 -20.63
CA ILE A 506 20.46 -5.77 -20.09
C ILE A 506 21.44 -4.63 -20.43
N SER A 507 21.46 -4.17 -21.67
CA SER A 507 22.29 -3.04 -22.10
C SER A 507 21.88 -1.76 -21.37
N LEU A 508 20.57 -1.55 -21.16
CA LEU A 508 20.06 -0.42 -20.42
C LEU A 508 20.50 -0.41 -18.96
N ALA A 509 20.38 -1.56 -18.26
CA ALA A 509 20.85 -1.70 -16.87
C ALA A 509 22.36 -1.41 -16.76
N LYS A 510 23.16 -1.95 -17.67
CA LYS A 510 24.60 -1.67 -17.72
C LYS A 510 24.91 -0.19 -17.94
N SER A 511 24.11 0.54 -18.72
CA SER A 511 24.30 1.99 -18.93
C SER A 511 24.08 2.80 -17.65
N PHE A 512 23.29 2.29 -16.71
CA PHE A 512 23.14 2.84 -15.36
C PHE A 512 24.15 2.28 -14.33
N GLY A 513 25.11 1.43 -14.75
CA GLY A 513 26.08 0.81 -13.86
C GLY A 513 25.50 -0.34 -12.99
N ILE A 514 24.40 -0.93 -13.42
CA ILE A 514 23.72 -2.06 -12.76
C ILE A 514 24.11 -3.35 -13.50
N ASN A 515 24.47 -4.39 -12.75
CA ASN A 515 24.87 -5.72 -13.26
C ASN A 515 23.69 -6.68 -13.31
#